data_256e56ed0a7ce43b479b2b352e30f962
#
_entry.id   256e56ed0a7ce43b479b2b352e30f962
#
_cell.length_a   1.000
_cell.length_b   1.000
_cell.length_c   1.000
_cell.angle_alpha   90.00
_cell.angle_beta   90.00
_cell.angle_gamma   90.00
#
_symmetry.space_group_name_H-M   'P 1'
#
loop_
_entity.id
_entity.type
_entity.pdbx_description
1 polymer ?
#
loop_
_entity_poly.entity_id
_entity_poly.type
_entity_poly.pdbx_seq_one_letter_code
_entity_poly.pdbx_strand_id
1 'polypeptide(L)'
;MEEKTYLKWYNKIGYGSGDIAGNVVYAFLTSFVMVYLTDTIGLASGIVGTLIAASKLFDGFTDVFFGSLIDKTHTKLGKARPWMIYGYIGCALTLVAVFAIPTSWGRTAQYAWFFIAYTLLNGVFYTANNIAYSALTSLVTKNSKERVQMGSYRFIFAFSTSLIIQSITVGFVDICGGGAAAWRLVAIIYAVIGLVVNTISGLSVKELPEEELNAGIENDEVKKYGLVQAFKLLVKNKYYMMICGTYILQQLYSAMIGAGIYYCTWVLKNKNLFGVFAWAVNIPLIIALIFTPTLVGKWKGMYKLNKRGYILATIARALVIVAGYMGSVPLMMLFTAVAALGQGPWQGDMNAVIAECSEYTYLTQGKRVDGTMYSCTSLGIKIGGGIGTAIVGWLLEISGYVGTNATQPASAITMLQVMYLWLPFVFEILITILLSKMNVEAANEKLRREKGI
;
A
#
# COMPACT_ATOMS: atom_id res chain seq x y z
N MET A 1 2.03 27.25 25.16
CA MET A 1 2.58 26.22 26.05
C MET A 1 3.34 25.24 25.20
N GLU A 2 4.61 24.95 25.49
CA GLU A 2 5.35 23.89 24.80
C GLU A 2 4.67 22.54 25.14
N GLU A 3 4.28 21.77 24.12
CA GLU A 3 3.71 20.43 24.33
C GLU A 3 4.77 19.52 24.97
N LYS A 4 4.39 18.76 25.99
CA LYS A 4 5.27 17.78 26.67
C LYS A 4 5.90 16.84 25.62
N THR A 5 7.22 16.67 25.70
CA THR A 5 7.96 15.73 24.85
C THR A 5 8.02 14.36 25.54
N TYR A 6 7.57 13.31 24.87
CA TYR A 6 7.52 11.94 25.39
C TYR A 6 8.64 11.07 24.83
N LEU A 7 9.08 11.33 23.60
CA LEU A 7 9.97 10.44 22.86
C LEU A 7 11.28 11.13 22.47
N LYS A 8 12.39 10.44 22.70
CA LYS A 8 13.69 10.85 22.20
C LYS A 8 13.81 10.51 20.70
N TRP A 9 14.76 11.14 19.99
CA TRP A 9 14.92 10.94 18.54
C TRP A 9 15.13 9.47 18.16
N TYR A 10 15.91 8.72 18.93
CA TYR A 10 16.16 7.30 18.68
C TYR A 10 14.93 6.41 18.88
N ASN A 11 14.01 6.77 19.79
CA ASN A 11 12.74 6.06 19.94
C ASN A 11 11.87 6.22 18.68
N LYS A 12 11.84 7.42 18.11
CA LYS A 12 11.07 7.73 16.89
C LYS A 12 11.62 6.98 15.67
N ILE A 13 12.95 6.95 15.51
CA ILE A 13 13.61 6.17 14.45
C ILE A 13 13.40 4.68 14.68
N GLY A 14 13.62 4.20 15.90
CA GLY A 14 13.40 2.79 16.25
C GLY A 14 11.97 2.34 15.99
N TYR A 15 10.97 3.14 16.36
CA TYR A 15 9.59 2.88 16.02
C TYR A 15 9.38 2.86 14.50
N GLY A 16 9.84 3.90 13.79
CA GLY A 16 9.69 3.99 12.33
C GLY A 16 10.28 2.80 11.58
N SER A 17 11.38 2.20 12.09
CA SER A 17 12.02 1.02 11.47
C SER A 17 11.10 -0.19 11.37
N GLY A 18 9.99 -0.26 12.12
CA GLY A 18 8.98 -1.32 11.99
C GLY A 18 8.37 -1.40 10.58
N ASP A 19 8.36 -0.30 9.83
CA ASP A 19 7.94 -0.33 8.42
C ASP A 19 8.94 -1.04 7.49
N ILE A 20 10.19 -1.26 7.92
CA ILE A 20 11.10 -2.18 7.21
C ILE A 20 10.49 -3.58 7.25
N ALA A 21 10.12 -4.05 8.44
CA ALA A 21 9.52 -5.38 8.61
C ALA A 21 8.22 -5.53 7.83
N GLY A 22 7.32 -4.54 7.92
CA GLY A 22 6.06 -4.53 7.19
C GLY A 22 6.26 -4.55 5.67
N ASN A 23 7.19 -3.75 5.16
CA ASN A 23 7.43 -3.65 3.71
C ASN A 23 8.30 -4.78 3.15
N VAL A 24 9.14 -5.44 3.93
CA VAL A 24 9.78 -6.70 3.52
C VAL A 24 8.71 -7.73 3.16
N VAL A 25 7.65 -7.87 3.94
CA VAL A 25 6.53 -8.78 3.61
C VAL A 25 5.72 -8.23 2.45
N TYR A 26 5.25 -6.99 2.55
CA TYR A 26 4.32 -6.39 1.59
C TYR A 26 4.93 -6.27 0.19
N ALA A 27 6.12 -5.67 0.05
CA ALA A 27 6.77 -5.48 -1.24
C ALA A 27 7.18 -6.81 -1.87
N PHE A 28 7.63 -7.77 -1.06
CA PHE A 28 8.00 -9.09 -1.55
C PHE A 28 6.79 -9.85 -2.10
N LEU A 29 5.66 -9.83 -1.38
CA LEU A 29 4.43 -10.47 -1.85
C LEU A 29 3.87 -9.79 -3.10
N THR A 30 3.69 -8.47 -3.05
CA THR A 30 3.03 -7.74 -4.14
C THR A 30 3.83 -7.77 -5.44
N SER A 31 5.16 -7.82 -5.37
CA SER A 31 6.02 -7.83 -6.56
C SER A 31 6.34 -9.23 -7.08
N PHE A 32 6.43 -10.23 -6.20
CA PHE A 32 7.05 -11.50 -6.60
C PHE A 32 6.20 -12.74 -6.36
N VAL A 33 5.14 -12.72 -5.54
CA VAL A 33 4.35 -13.92 -5.27
C VAL A 33 3.72 -14.49 -6.54
N MET A 34 3.19 -13.64 -7.42
CA MET A 34 2.59 -14.09 -8.68
C MET A 34 3.63 -14.78 -9.57
N VAL A 35 4.80 -14.15 -9.76
CA VAL A 35 5.91 -14.71 -10.55
C VAL A 35 6.43 -16.03 -9.97
N TYR A 36 6.59 -16.12 -8.66
CA TYR A 36 6.96 -17.38 -8.00
C TYR A 36 5.96 -18.49 -8.30
N LEU A 37 4.67 -18.20 -8.19
CA LEU A 37 3.62 -19.21 -8.39
C LEU A 37 3.46 -19.62 -9.85
N THR A 38 3.55 -18.68 -10.80
CA THR A 38 3.38 -18.94 -12.24
C THR A 38 4.64 -19.48 -12.89
N ASP A 39 5.78 -18.83 -12.68
CA ASP A 39 7.01 -19.10 -13.42
C ASP A 39 7.88 -20.17 -12.74
N THR A 40 7.84 -20.26 -11.40
CA THR A 40 8.65 -21.25 -10.67
C THR A 40 7.86 -22.50 -10.34
N ILE A 41 6.63 -22.37 -9.80
CA ILE A 41 5.80 -23.53 -9.43
C ILE A 41 4.96 -24.02 -10.62
N GLY A 42 4.65 -23.14 -11.58
CA GLY A 42 3.87 -23.45 -12.77
C GLY A 42 2.37 -23.57 -12.50
N LEU A 43 1.83 -22.78 -11.58
CA LEU A 43 0.39 -22.68 -11.31
C LEU A 43 -0.30 -21.75 -12.33
N ALA A 44 -1.57 -22.01 -12.62
CA ALA A 44 -2.36 -21.18 -13.52
C ALA A 44 -2.58 -19.77 -12.92
N SER A 45 -2.21 -18.74 -13.67
CA SER A 45 -2.22 -17.35 -13.21
C SER A 45 -3.61 -16.84 -12.82
N GLY A 46 -4.65 -17.21 -13.56
CA GLY A 46 -6.03 -16.81 -13.26
C GLY A 46 -6.55 -17.39 -11.95
N ILE A 47 -6.24 -18.66 -11.65
CA ILE A 47 -6.60 -19.29 -10.38
C ILE A 47 -5.85 -18.59 -9.25
N VAL A 48 -4.55 -18.37 -9.39
CA VAL A 48 -3.72 -17.66 -8.40
C VAL A 48 -4.27 -16.27 -8.13
N GLY A 49 -4.57 -15.48 -9.17
CA GLY A 49 -5.15 -14.15 -9.04
C GLY A 49 -6.49 -14.16 -8.29
N THR A 50 -7.36 -15.13 -8.60
CA THR A 50 -8.64 -15.31 -7.93
C THR A 50 -8.47 -15.66 -6.44
N LEU A 51 -7.54 -16.54 -6.09
CA LEU A 51 -7.24 -16.91 -4.71
C LEU A 51 -6.71 -15.72 -3.89
N ILE A 52 -5.83 -14.91 -4.48
CA ILE A 52 -5.32 -13.68 -3.87
C ILE A 52 -6.46 -12.68 -3.62
N ALA A 53 -7.34 -12.49 -4.61
CA ALA A 53 -8.50 -11.61 -4.47
C ALA A 53 -9.45 -12.09 -3.36
N ALA A 54 -9.75 -13.39 -3.32
CA ALA A 54 -10.58 -13.99 -2.27
C ALA A 54 -9.99 -13.80 -0.88
N SER A 55 -8.67 -14.01 -0.72
CA SER A 55 -7.96 -13.73 0.53
C SER A 55 -8.08 -12.27 0.94
N LYS A 56 -7.92 -11.34 0.01
CA LYS A 56 -8.01 -9.90 0.30
C LYS A 56 -9.41 -9.44 0.73
N LEU A 57 -10.46 -10.08 0.24
CA LEU A 57 -11.82 -9.83 0.72
C LEU A 57 -11.98 -10.28 2.19
N PHE A 58 -11.35 -11.38 2.57
CA PHE A 58 -11.35 -11.87 3.94
C PHE A 58 -10.64 -10.90 4.91
N ASP A 59 -9.57 -10.23 4.47
CA ASP A 59 -8.82 -9.25 5.28
C ASP A 59 -9.72 -8.11 5.80
N GLY A 60 -10.77 -7.74 5.07
CA GLY A 60 -11.72 -6.70 5.48
C GLY A 60 -12.45 -7.01 6.79
N PHE A 61 -12.76 -8.27 7.03
CA PHE A 61 -13.43 -8.71 8.25
C PHE A 61 -12.46 -8.82 9.43
N THR A 62 -11.24 -9.26 9.17
CA THR A 62 -10.24 -9.47 10.21
C THR A 62 -9.70 -8.18 10.82
N ASP A 63 -9.70 -7.06 10.09
CA ASP A 63 -9.28 -5.76 10.63
C ASP A 63 -10.11 -5.32 11.84
N VAL A 64 -11.44 -5.41 11.71
CA VAL A 64 -12.36 -5.02 12.79
C VAL A 64 -12.20 -5.95 13.99
N PHE A 65 -12.02 -7.25 13.72
CA PHE A 65 -11.82 -8.26 14.75
C PHE A 65 -10.51 -8.00 15.53
N PHE A 66 -9.39 -7.83 14.87
CA PHE A 66 -8.11 -7.58 15.53
C PHE A 66 -8.05 -6.21 16.20
N GLY A 67 -8.63 -5.17 15.62
CA GLY A 67 -8.75 -3.87 16.28
C GLY A 67 -9.45 -3.99 17.65
N SER A 68 -10.60 -4.66 17.70
CA SER A 68 -11.32 -4.91 18.94
C SER A 68 -10.54 -5.78 19.94
N LEU A 69 -9.77 -6.75 19.44
CA LEU A 69 -9.01 -7.66 20.29
C LEU A 69 -7.82 -6.95 20.95
N ILE A 70 -7.14 -6.08 20.19
CA ILE A 70 -6.04 -5.24 20.69
C ILE A 70 -6.55 -4.29 21.79
N ASP A 71 -7.71 -3.64 21.57
CA ASP A 71 -8.29 -2.73 22.55
C ASP A 71 -8.62 -3.39 23.89
N LYS A 72 -8.97 -4.69 23.85
CA LYS A 72 -9.26 -5.51 25.04
C LYS A 72 -8.04 -6.13 25.69
N THR A 73 -6.87 -5.98 25.09
CA THR A 73 -5.63 -6.59 25.59
C THR A 73 -5.03 -5.73 26.70
N HIS A 74 -4.75 -6.37 27.85
CA HIS A 74 -4.07 -5.75 28.99
C HIS A 74 -2.92 -6.64 29.44
N THR A 75 -1.69 -6.26 29.11
CA THR A 75 -0.48 -7.02 29.47
C THR A 75 0.58 -6.12 30.10
N LYS A 76 1.61 -6.72 30.71
CA LYS A 76 2.78 -5.99 31.22
C LYS A 76 3.56 -5.26 30.13
N LEU A 77 3.43 -5.69 28.87
CA LEU A 77 4.05 -5.01 27.72
C LEU A 77 3.19 -3.87 27.16
N GLY A 78 1.93 -3.76 27.55
CA GLY A 78 0.95 -2.83 27.03
C GLY A 78 -0.18 -3.51 26.27
N LYS A 79 -0.94 -2.74 25.48
CA LYS A 79 -2.08 -3.23 24.67
C LYS A 79 -1.65 -3.69 23.28
N ALA A 80 -0.88 -2.89 22.57
CA ALA A 80 -0.52 -3.11 21.17
C ALA A 80 0.84 -3.82 21.00
N ARG A 81 1.82 -3.53 21.86
CA ARG A 81 3.17 -4.10 21.76
C ARG A 81 3.23 -5.63 21.72
N PRO A 82 2.45 -6.40 22.53
CA PRO A 82 2.44 -7.86 22.43
C PRO A 82 2.01 -8.35 21.05
N TRP A 83 0.97 -7.75 20.48
CA TRP A 83 0.46 -8.11 19.15
C TRP A 83 1.46 -7.80 18.05
N MET A 84 2.20 -6.67 18.20
CA MET A 84 3.27 -6.33 17.28
C MET A 84 4.41 -7.35 17.36
N ILE A 85 4.94 -7.64 18.55
CA ILE A 85 6.13 -8.48 18.72
C ILE A 85 5.80 -9.96 18.44
N TYR A 86 4.80 -10.51 19.06
CA TYR A 86 4.45 -11.94 18.92
C TYR A 86 3.70 -12.23 17.62
N GLY A 87 2.86 -11.30 17.15
CA GLY A 87 2.14 -11.44 15.88
C GLY A 87 3.09 -11.58 14.69
N TYR A 88 4.25 -10.92 14.74
CA TYR A 88 5.23 -11.02 13.65
C TYR A 88 5.90 -12.40 13.54
N ILE A 89 5.93 -13.21 14.61
CA ILE A 89 6.38 -14.60 14.53
C ILE A 89 5.49 -15.38 13.56
N GLY A 90 4.18 -15.19 13.66
CA GLY A 90 3.23 -15.77 12.72
C GLY A 90 3.42 -15.26 11.29
N CYS A 91 3.71 -13.94 11.11
CA CYS A 91 4.05 -13.37 9.80
C CYS A 91 5.29 -14.04 9.21
N ALA A 92 6.34 -14.20 9.98
CA ALA A 92 7.59 -14.83 9.53
C ALA A 92 7.37 -16.27 9.09
N LEU A 93 6.67 -17.07 9.91
CA LEU A 93 6.38 -18.48 9.59
C LEU A 93 5.49 -18.62 8.35
N THR A 94 4.45 -17.83 8.25
CA THR A 94 3.51 -17.88 7.11
C THR A 94 4.12 -17.28 5.84
N LEU A 95 5.00 -16.29 5.92
CA LEU A 95 5.77 -15.81 4.78
C LEU A 95 6.63 -16.93 4.18
N VAL A 96 7.35 -17.67 5.02
CA VAL A 96 8.13 -18.83 4.58
C VAL A 96 7.20 -19.90 3.98
N ALA A 97 6.05 -20.16 4.59
CA ALA A 97 5.09 -21.15 4.09
C ALA A 97 4.54 -20.80 2.70
N VAL A 98 4.29 -19.52 2.40
CA VAL A 98 3.86 -19.06 1.06
C VAL A 98 4.89 -19.41 -0.02
N PHE A 99 6.19 -19.28 0.28
CA PHE A 99 7.28 -19.61 -0.65
C PHE A 99 7.85 -21.03 -0.47
N ALA A 100 7.21 -21.88 0.34
CA ALA A 100 7.59 -23.27 0.59
C ALA A 100 6.52 -24.24 0.11
N ILE A 101 5.92 -24.01 -1.05
CA ILE A 101 4.92 -24.90 -1.62
C ILE A 101 5.58 -26.25 -1.96
N PRO A 102 5.02 -27.40 -1.49
CA PRO A 102 5.53 -28.71 -1.83
C PRO A 102 5.35 -29.01 -3.32
N THR A 103 6.45 -29.05 -4.05
CA THR A 103 6.45 -29.27 -5.51
C THR A 103 6.04 -30.69 -5.92
N SER A 104 6.15 -31.65 -4.99
CA SER A 104 5.71 -33.05 -5.20
C SER A 104 4.22 -33.28 -5.06
N TRP A 105 3.47 -32.30 -4.55
CA TRP A 105 2.03 -32.44 -4.36
C TRP A 105 1.25 -32.16 -5.65
N GLY A 106 0.04 -32.73 -5.73
CA GLY A 106 -0.87 -32.45 -6.84
C GLY A 106 -1.29 -30.97 -6.88
N ARG A 107 -1.67 -30.45 -8.05
CA ARG A 107 -2.02 -29.04 -8.28
C ARG A 107 -3.06 -28.51 -7.30
N THR A 108 -4.13 -29.24 -7.03
CA THR A 108 -5.18 -28.85 -6.09
C THR A 108 -4.63 -28.63 -4.68
N ALA A 109 -3.74 -29.52 -4.21
CA ALA A 109 -3.11 -29.38 -2.90
C ALA A 109 -2.14 -28.18 -2.85
N GLN A 110 -1.44 -27.88 -3.94
CA GLN A 110 -0.58 -26.68 -4.05
C GLN A 110 -1.40 -25.39 -3.98
N TYR A 111 -2.54 -25.32 -4.67
CA TYR A 111 -3.45 -24.17 -4.56
C TYR A 111 -4.02 -24.01 -3.15
N ALA A 112 -4.44 -25.10 -2.53
CA ALA A 112 -4.97 -25.09 -1.17
C ALA A 112 -3.90 -24.66 -0.16
N TRP A 113 -2.67 -25.16 -0.27
CA TRP A 113 -1.54 -24.75 0.57
C TRP A 113 -1.28 -23.25 0.43
N PHE A 114 -1.16 -22.77 -0.81
CA PHE A 114 -0.95 -21.35 -1.07
C PHE A 114 -2.06 -20.49 -0.47
N PHE A 115 -3.32 -20.84 -0.73
CA PHE A 115 -4.46 -20.06 -0.25
C PHE A 115 -4.50 -19.96 1.28
N ILE A 116 -4.27 -21.09 1.97
CA ILE A 116 -4.24 -21.13 3.44
C ILE A 116 -3.06 -20.30 3.97
N ALA A 117 -1.84 -20.54 3.47
CA ALA A 117 -0.66 -19.83 3.92
C ALA A 117 -0.76 -18.32 3.65
N TYR A 118 -1.22 -17.92 2.47
CA TYR A 118 -1.37 -16.54 2.08
C TYR A 118 -2.47 -15.81 2.89
N THR A 119 -3.59 -16.49 3.13
CA THR A 119 -4.70 -15.92 3.93
C THR A 119 -4.32 -15.80 5.40
N LEU A 120 -3.62 -16.77 5.97
CA LEU A 120 -3.09 -16.68 7.33
C LEU A 120 -2.07 -15.54 7.45
N LEU A 121 -1.18 -15.42 6.46
CA LEU A 121 -0.20 -14.32 6.44
C LEU A 121 -0.89 -12.96 6.42
N ASN A 122 -1.71 -12.67 5.43
CA ASN A 122 -2.30 -11.35 5.25
C ASN A 122 -3.48 -11.10 6.20
N GLY A 123 -4.45 -12.02 6.25
CA GLY A 123 -5.70 -11.83 6.99
C GLY A 123 -5.59 -12.00 8.49
N VAL A 124 -4.54 -12.67 8.98
CA VAL A 124 -4.40 -12.92 10.42
C VAL A 124 -3.17 -12.20 10.97
N PHE A 125 -1.99 -12.69 10.65
CA PHE A 125 -0.76 -12.26 11.34
C PHE A 125 -0.30 -10.87 10.92
N TYR A 126 -0.28 -10.57 9.62
CA TYR A 126 0.11 -9.25 9.12
C TYR A 126 -0.91 -8.18 9.52
N THR A 127 -2.20 -8.48 9.44
CA THR A 127 -3.29 -7.59 9.89
C THR A 127 -3.15 -7.28 11.38
N ALA A 128 -2.99 -8.30 12.24
CA ALA A 128 -2.83 -8.12 13.69
C ALA A 128 -1.60 -7.26 14.01
N ASN A 129 -0.46 -7.55 13.38
CA ASN A 129 0.79 -6.80 13.55
C ASN A 129 0.63 -5.35 13.08
N ASN A 130 0.08 -5.11 11.89
CA ASN A 130 -0.01 -3.78 11.30
C ASN A 130 -0.99 -2.86 12.03
N ILE A 131 -2.12 -3.40 12.51
CA ILE A 131 -3.07 -2.64 13.34
C ILE A 131 -2.43 -2.26 14.67
N ALA A 132 -1.77 -3.20 15.33
CA ALA A 132 -1.06 -2.95 16.58
C ALA A 132 0.04 -1.91 16.42
N TYR A 133 0.85 -2.03 15.37
CA TYR A 133 1.89 -1.07 15.02
C TYR A 133 1.34 0.34 14.79
N SER A 134 0.23 0.46 14.08
CA SER A 134 -0.43 1.74 13.83
C SER A 134 -1.04 2.34 15.10
N ALA A 135 -1.64 1.51 15.96
CA ALA A 135 -2.20 1.93 17.24
C ALA A 135 -1.11 2.49 18.19
N LEU A 136 0.10 1.95 18.15
CA LEU A 136 1.21 2.44 18.97
C LEU A 136 1.49 3.93 18.80
N THR A 137 1.26 4.51 17.62
CA THR A 137 1.45 5.94 17.37
C THR A 137 0.66 6.81 18.37
N SER A 138 -0.56 6.40 18.71
CA SER A 138 -1.41 7.11 19.66
C SER A 138 -1.16 6.72 21.11
N LEU A 139 -0.63 5.52 21.36
CA LEU A 139 -0.42 4.98 22.69
C LEU A 139 0.92 5.40 23.33
N VAL A 140 1.89 5.85 22.54
CA VAL A 140 3.24 6.18 23.04
C VAL A 140 3.47 7.68 23.22
N THR A 141 2.64 8.55 22.64
CA THR A 141 2.75 10.01 22.78
C THR A 141 1.42 10.72 22.56
N LYS A 142 1.18 11.80 23.31
CA LYS A 142 0.08 12.76 23.09
C LYS A 142 0.51 13.94 22.22
N ASN A 143 1.82 14.14 22.00
CA ASN A 143 2.37 15.27 21.28
C ASN A 143 2.16 15.09 19.76
N SER A 144 1.38 15.99 19.17
CA SER A 144 1.05 15.95 17.74
C SER A 144 2.29 16.04 16.84
N LYS A 145 3.29 16.85 17.21
CA LYS A 145 4.54 16.99 16.47
C LYS A 145 5.32 15.67 16.45
N GLU A 146 5.37 14.96 17.60
CA GLU A 146 6.03 13.64 17.66
C GLU A 146 5.32 12.60 16.82
N ARG A 147 3.98 12.57 16.80
CA ARG A 147 3.19 11.67 15.92
C ARG A 147 3.50 11.90 14.45
N VAL A 148 3.59 13.16 14.03
CA VAL A 148 3.97 13.51 12.64
C VAL A 148 5.38 13.05 12.32
N GLN A 149 6.35 13.25 13.24
CA GLN A 149 7.73 12.78 13.07
C GLN A 149 7.80 11.25 12.95
N MET A 150 7.07 10.51 13.81
CA MET A 150 6.98 9.05 13.74
C MET A 150 6.44 8.60 12.38
N GLY A 151 5.36 9.23 11.91
CA GLY A 151 4.80 8.97 10.58
C GLY A 151 5.79 9.22 9.45
N SER A 152 6.56 10.31 9.52
CA SER A 152 7.59 10.63 8.52
C SER A 152 8.69 9.57 8.45
N TYR A 153 9.20 9.12 9.61
CA TYR A 153 10.19 8.02 9.64
C TYR A 153 9.62 6.72 9.08
N ARG A 154 8.36 6.39 9.39
CA ARG A 154 7.66 5.25 8.82
C ARG A 154 7.68 5.28 7.29
N PHE A 155 7.27 6.40 6.68
CA PHE A 155 7.27 6.54 5.22
C PHE A 155 8.66 6.41 4.60
N ILE A 156 9.68 7.01 5.20
CA ILE A 156 11.07 6.90 4.73
C ILE A 156 11.50 5.43 4.71
N PHE A 157 11.29 4.70 5.79
CA PHE A 157 11.65 3.28 5.85
C PHE A 157 10.81 2.42 4.92
N ALA A 158 9.50 2.69 4.80
CA ALA A 158 8.62 1.96 3.90
C ALA A 158 9.06 2.05 2.42
N PHE A 159 9.27 3.27 1.93
CA PHE A 159 9.70 3.48 0.55
C PHE A 159 11.11 2.96 0.28
N SER A 160 12.05 3.19 1.21
CA SER A 160 13.42 2.69 1.08
C SER A 160 13.44 1.16 1.03
N THR A 161 12.69 0.49 1.90
CA THR A 161 12.62 -0.98 1.92
C THR A 161 11.94 -1.52 0.66
N SER A 162 10.84 -0.94 0.23
CA SER A 162 10.17 -1.34 -1.01
C SER A 162 11.10 -1.25 -2.20
N LEU A 163 11.86 -0.15 -2.30
CA LEU A 163 12.85 0.04 -3.35
C LEU A 163 13.95 -1.03 -3.31
N ILE A 164 14.50 -1.31 -2.13
CA ILE A 164 15.55 -2.32 -1.94
C ILE A 164 15.02 -3.70 -2.35
N ILE A 165 13.87 -4.12 -1.82
CA ILE A 165 13.28 -5.43 -2.11
C ILE A 165 13.03 -5.61 -3.60
N GLN A 166 12.45 -4.61 -4.28
CA GLN A 166 12.20 -4.69 -5.72
C GLN A 166 13.48 -4.73 -6.55
N SER A 167 14.56 -4.09 -6.06
CA SER A 167 15.83 -4.01 -6.78
C SER A 167 16.67 -5.27 -6.67
N ILE A 168 16.73 -5.88 -5.48
CA ILE A 168 17.71 -6.94 -5.21
C ILE A 168 17.14 -8.35 -5.29
N THR A 169 15.82 -8.54 -5.11
CA THR A 169 15.23 -9.88 -4.93
C THR A 169 15.51 -10.81 -6.10
N VAL A 170 15.34 -10.34 -7.35
CA VAL A 170 15.56 -11.19 -8.53
C VAL A 170 17.00 -11.66 -8.61
N GLY A 171 17.96 -10.73 -8.45
CA GLY A 171 19.40 -11.06 -8.45
C GLY A 171 19.76 -11.96 -7.26
N PHE A 172 19.12 -11.77 -6.12
CA PHE A 172 19.37 -12.59 -4.92
C PHE A 172 18.87 -14.04 -5.11
N VAL A 173 17.69 -14.21 -5.71
CA VAL A 173 17.18 -15.55 -6.08
C VAL A 173 18.11 -16.23 -7.07
N ASP A 174 18.66 -15.50 -8.07
CA ASP A 174 19.60 -16.04 -9.05
C ASP A 174 20.93 -16.47 -8.39
N ILE A 175 21.49 -15.66 -7.50
CA ILE A 175 22.72 -15.98 -6.74
C ILE A 175 22.49 -17.24 -5.87
N CYS A 176 21.29 -17.42 -5.34
CA CYS A 176 20.92 -18.60 -4.54
C CYS A 176 20.65 -19.86 -5.41
N GLY A 177 20.89 -19.82 -6.70
CA GLY A 177 20.76 -20.95 -7.62
C GLY A 177 19.40 -21.08 -8.33
N GLY A 178 18.49 -20.14 -8.13
CA GLY A 178 17.18 -20.13 -8.79
C GLY A 178 16.21 -21.22 -8.30
N GLY A 179 15.02 -21.27 -8.90
CA GLY A 179 14.00 -22.27 -8.59
C GLY A 179 13.35 -22.14 -7.21
N ALA A 180 12.48 -23.07 -6.85
CA ALA A 180 11.67 -23.01 -5.63
C ALA A 180 12.50 -22.97 -4.33
N ALA A 181 13.65 -23.66 -4.31
CA ALA A 181 14.54 -23.67 -3.13
C ALA A 181 15.16 -22.29 -2.87
N ALA A 182 15.56 -21.56 -3.92
CA ALA A 182 16.13 -20.23 -3.79
C ALA A 182 15.07 -19.22 -3.32
N TRP A 183 13.86 -19.26 -3.85
CA TRP A 183 12.74 -18.43 -3.38
C TRP A 183 12.44 -18.65 -1.89
N ARG A 184 12.41 -19.92 -1.46
CA ARG A 184 12.22 -20.28 -0.05
C ARG A 184 13.36 -19.75 0.84
N LEU A 185 14.62 -19.86 0.39
CA LEU A 185 15.77 -19.34 1.14
C LEU A 185 15.69 -17.81 1.30
N VAL A 186 15.37 -17.10 0.22
CA VAL A 186 15.17 -15.64 0.25
C VAL A 186 14.02 -15.26 1.18
N ALA A 187 12.91 -16.00 1.15
CA ALA A 187 11.79 -15.78 2.08
C ALA A 187 12.19 -16.00 3.55
N ILE A 188 13.02 -17.01 3.85
CA ILE A 188 13.55 -17.24 5.21
C ILE A 188 14.42 -16.06 5.65
N ILE A 189 15.33 -15.58 4.80
CA ILE A 189 16.19 -14.44 5.12
C ILE A 189 15.35 -13.17 5.38
N TYR A 190 14.38 -12.90 4.53
CA TYR A 190 13.48 -11.76 4.69
C TYR A 190 12.60 -11.89 5.96
N ALA A 191 12.13 -13.10 6.26
CA ALA A 191 11.36 -13.37 7.47
C ALA A 191 12.19 -13.11 8.74
N VAL A 192 13.45 -13.54 8.75
CA VAL A 192 14.38 -13.31 9.89
C VAL A 192 14.69 -11.82 10.04
N ILE A 193 15.04 -11.12 8.94
CA ILE A 193 15.29 -9.68 8.97
C ILE A 193 14.05 -8.94 9.51
N GLY A 194 12.88 -9.26 8.99
CA GLY A 194 11.62 -8.65 9.43
C GLY A 194 11.34 -8.92 10.90
N LEU A 195 11.53 -10.15 11.38
CA LEU A 195 11.33 -10.51 12.78
C LEU A 195 12.25 -9.73 13.74
N VAL A 196 13.53 -9.63 13.39
CA VAL A 196 14.52 -8.88 14.18
C VAL A 196 14.14 -7.39 14.23
N VAL A 197 13.92 -6.79 13.08
CA VAL A 197 13.62 -5.33 12.99
C VAL A 197 12.28 -5.00 13.62
N ASN A 198 11.25 -5.81 13.42
CA ASN A 198 9.95 -5.62 14.08
C ASN A 198 10.04 -5.71 15.59
N THR A 199 10.84 -6.63 16.11
CA THR A 199 11.07 -6.77 17.55
C THR A 199 11.80 -5.55 18.11
N ILE A 200 12.86 -5.08 17.44
CA ILE A 200 13.58 -3.85 17.80
C ILE A 200 12.61 -2.65 17.81
N SER A 201 11.78 -2.53 16.79
CA SER A 201 10.79 -1.44 16.71
C SER A 201 9.79 -1.46 17.87
N GLY A 202 9.22 -2.63 18.17
CA GLY A 202 8.28 -2.79 19.28
C GLY A 202 8.91 -2.55 20.67
N LEU A 203 10.21 -2.82 20.82
CA LEU A 203 10.95 -2.58 22.07
C LEU A 203 11.49 -1.14 22.17
N SER A 204 11.62 -0.41 21.07
CA SER A 204 12.15 0.96 21.05
C SER A 204 11.23 2.00 21.68
N VAL A 205 9.95 1.70 21.84
CA VAL A 205 8.93 2.57 22.44
C VAL A 205 8.19 1.87 23.56
N LYS A 206 7.64 2.67 24.48
CA LYS A 206 6.84 2.17 25.61
C LYS A 206 5.49 2.88 25.60
N GLU A 207 4.41 2.11 25.75
CA GLU A 207 3.07 2.66 25.86
C GLU A 207 2.93 3.49 27.14
N LEU A 208 2.19 4.58 27.06
CA LEU A 208 1.86 5.43 28.20
C LEU A 208 0.88 4.71 29.13
N PRO A 209 0.93 4.97 30.45
CA PRO A 209 -0.08 4.48 31.38
C PRO A 209 -1.49 4.92 30.98
N GLU A 210 -2.49 4.09 31.24
CA GLU A 210 -3.89 4.40 30.89
C GLU A 210 -4.40 5.69 31.55
N GLU A 211 -3.96 5.97 32.77
CA GLU A 211 -4.27 7.21 33.48
C GLU A 211 -3.77 8.44 32.71
N GLU A 212 -2.57 8.37 32.15
CA GLU A 212 -2.01 9.46 31.36
C GLU A 212 -2.67 9.55 29.97
N LEU A 213 -3.02 8.44 29.36
CA LEU A 213 -3.74 8.41 28.08
C LEU A 213 -5.14 9.06 28.19
N ASN A 214 -5.85 8.79 29.29
CA ASN A 214 -7.21 9.28 29.52
C ASN A 214 -7.26 10.68 30.15
N ALA A 215 -6.16 11.20 30.68
CA ALA A 215 -6.11 12.52 31.25
C ALA A 215 -6.42 13.61 30.21
N GLY A 216 -7.48 14.39 30.46
CA GLY A 216 -7.93 15.49 29.59
C GLY A 216 -8.94 15.09 28.52
N ILE A 217 -9.43 13.84 28.49
CA ILE A 217 -10.60 13.47 27.73
C ILE A 217 -11.82 13.80 28.62
N GLU A 218 -12.29 15.06 28.56
CA GLU A 218 -13.67 15.32 28.94
C GLU A 218 -14.55 14.49 28.02
N ASN A 219 -15.58 13.85 28.61
CA ASN A 219 -16.58 13.07 27.88
C ASN A 219 -17.38 13.97 26.93
N ASP A 220 -16.75 14.39 25.84
CA ASP A 220 -17.52 14.79 24.69
C ASP A 220 -18.27 13.54 24.24
N GLU A 221 -19.57 13.54 24.49
CA GLU A 221 -20.51 12.58 23.93
C GLU A 221 -20.43 12.68 22.39
N VAL A 222 -19.43 12.04 21.81
CA VAL A 222 -19.42 11.70 20.39
C VAL A 222 -20.63 10.79 20.22
N LYS A 223 -21.77 11.38 19.79
CA LYS A 223 -22.97 10.62 19.46
C LYS A 223 -22.54 9.48 18.55
N LYS A 224 -22.48 8.28 19.12
CA LYS A 224 -22.10 7.04 18.43
C LYS A 224 -23.16 6.76 17.37
N TYR A 225 -22.95 7.21 16.18
CA TYR A 225 -23.77 6.79 15.04
C TYR A 225 -23.57 5.30 14.80
N GLY A 226 -24.65 4.55 14.60
CA GLY A 226 -24.53 3.17 14.15
C GLY A 226 -23.75 3.11 12.82
N LEU A 227 -22.91 2.08 12.63
CA LEU A 227 -22.05 1.92 11.44
C LEU A 227 -22.81 2.11 10.12
N VAL A 228 -24.06 1.61 10.03
CA VAL A 228 -24.90 1.77 8.83
C VAL A 228 -25.25 3.24 8.57
N GLN A 229 -25.46 4.03 9.63
CA GLN A 229 -25.81 5.44 9.51
C GLN A 229 -24.61 6.27 9.09
N ALA A 230 -23.41 5.99 9.65
CA ALA A 230 -22.16 6.58 9.24
C ALA A 230 -21.87 6.27 7.76
N PHE A 231 -22.01 5.02 7.33
CA PHE A 231 -21.83 4.63 5.94
C PHE A 231 -22.78 5.35 4.98
N LYS A 232 -24.07 5.49 5.33
CA LYS A 232 -25.04 6.28 4.53
C LYS A 232 -24.64 7.75 4.38
N LEU A 233 -24.04 8.36 5.40
CA LEU A 233 -23.54 9.73 5.35
C LEU A 233 -22.35 9.85 4.39
N LEU A 234 -21.43 8.87 4.42
CA LEU A 234 -20.26 8.86 3.58
C LEU A 234 -20.61 8.69 2.10
N VAL A 235 -21.50 7.76 1.76
CA VAL A 235 -21.94 7.52 0.36
C VAL A 235 -22.64 8.73 -0.24
N LYS A 236 -23.31 9.56 0.57
CA LYS A 236 -23.91 10.81 0.12
C LYS A 236 -22.88 11.92 -0.17
N ASN A 237 -21.67 11.81 0.36
CA ASN A 237 -20.59 12.74 0.09
C ASN A 237 -19.91 12.39 -1.24
N LYS A 238 -20.15 13.18 -2.29
CA LYS A 238 -19.55 12.98 -3.61
C LYS A 238 -18.02 12.95 -3.59
N TYR A 239 -17.39 13.74 -2.74
CA TYR A 239 -15.92 13.81 -2.62
C TYR A 239 -15.37 12.54 -1.97
N TYR A 240 -16.08 11.98 -0.99
CA TYR A 240 -15.74 10.67 -0.43
C TYR A 240 -15.75 9.58 -1.49
N MET A 241 -16.80 9.53 -2.31
CA MET A 241 -16.88 8.55 -3.41
C MET A 241 -15.76 8.73 -4.45
N MET A 242 -15.38 9.98 -4.75
CA MET A 242 -14.24 10.27 -5.62
C MET A 242 -12.92 9.79 -5.02
N ILE A 243 -12.69 9.97 -3.72
CA ILE A 243 -11.50 9.46 -3.03
C ILE A 243 -11.47 7.93 -3.06
N CYS A 244 -12.57 7.26 -2.71
CA CYS A 244 -12.66 5.80 -2.81
C CYS A 244 -12.32 5.30 -4.22
N GLY A 245 -12.90 5.93 -5.25
CA GLY A 245 -12.60 5.61 -6.65
C GLY A 245 -11.13 5.83 -7.00
N THR A 246 -10.53 6.92 -6.53
CA THR A 246 -9.11 7.21 -6.74
C THR A 246 -8.22 6.16 -6.10
N TYR A 247 -8.50 5.75 -4.86
CA TYR A 247 -7.75 4.67 -4.19
C TYR A 247 -7.84 3.35 -4.93
N ILE A 248 -9.05 2.94 -5.35
CA ILE A 248 -9.24 1.71 -6.13
C ILE A 248 -8.42 1.77 -7.42
N LEU A 249 -8.52 2.86 -8.19
CA LEU A 249 -7.77 3.02 -9.43
C LEU A 249 -6.26 3.04 -9.21
N GLN A 250 -5.77 3.65 -8.13
CA GLN A 250 -4.35 3.61 -7.76
C GLN A 250 -3.87 2.19 -7.46
N GLN A 251 -4.69 1.37 -6.81
CA GLN A 251 -4.33 -0.02 -6.56
C GLN A 251 -4.33 -0.86 -7.84
N LEU A 252 -5.28 -0.63 -8.75
CA LEU A 252 -5.28 -1.23 -10.08
C LEU A 252 -4.03 -0.84 -10.87
N TYR A 253 -3.69 0.45 -10.87
CA TYR A 253 -2.46 0.98 -11.45
C TYR A 253 -1.22 0.28 -10.86
N SER A 254 -1.14 0.21 -9.54
CA SER A 254 -0.02 -0.41 -8.83
C SER A 254 0.12 -1.90 -9.15
N ALA A 255 -0.99 -2.63 -9.29
CA ALA A 255 -0.98 -4.04 -9.68
C ALA A 255 -0.41 -4.23 -11.09
N MET A 256 -0.76 -3.36 -12.06
CA MET A 256 -0.21 -3.42 -13.41
C MET A 256 1.29 -3.08 -13.44
N ILE A 257 1.73 -2.09 -12.68
CA ILE A 257 3.15 -1.75 -12.53
C ILE A 257 3.92 -2.90 -11.85
N GLY A 258 3.33 -3.54 -10.83
CA GLY A 258 3.91 -4.74 -10.20
C GLY A 258 4.08 -5.92 -11.16
N ALA A 259 3.14 -6.09 -12.11
CA ALA A 259 3.26 -7.07 -13.19
C ALA A 259 4.36 -6.72 -14.23
N GLY A 260 5.00 -5.57 -14.09
CA GLY A 260 6.09 -5.11 -14.97
C GLY A 260 7.30 -6.06 -15.05
N ILE A 261 7.46 -6.95 -14.05
CA ILE A 261 8.50 -7.99 -14.12
C ILE A 261 8.30 -8.92 -15.33
N TYR A 262 7.06 -9.26 -15.69
CA TYR A 262 6.76 -10.06 -16.89
C TYR A 262 7.11 -9.28 -18.17
N TYR A 263 6.78 -7.99 -18.22
CA TYR A 263 7.14 -7.11 -19.32
C TYR A 263 8.66 -7.02 -19.48
N CYS A 264 9.40 -6.81 -18.40
CA CYS A 264 10.86 -6.78 -18.42
C CYS A 264 11.46 -8.11 -18.88
N THR A 265 10.91 -9.24 -18.42
CA THR A 265 11.41 -10.58 -18.77
C THR A 265 11.16 -10.92 -20.23
N TRP A 266 9.95 -10.73 -20.72
CA TRP A 266 9.51 -11.26 -22.02
C TRP A 266 9.57 -10.26 -23.16
N VAL A 267 9.32 -8.97 -22.90
CA VAL A 267 9.38 -7.91 -23.92
C VAL A 267 10.76 -7.28 -23.99
N LEU A 268 11.31 -6.85 -22.83
CA LEU A 268 12.64 -6.22 -22.78
C LEU A 268 13.78 -7.24 -22.68
N LYS A 269 13.49 -8.54 -22.53
CA LYS A 269 14.46 -9.64 -22.43
C LYS A 269 15.49 -9.50 -21.30
N ASN A 270 15.16 -8.73 -20.27
CA ASN A 270 16.01 -8.53 -19.10
C ASN A 270 15.16 -8.30 -17.84
N LYS A 271 14.96 -9.36 -17.03
CA LYS A 271 14.18 -9.30 -15.79
C LYS A 271 14.75 -8.34 -14.73
N ASN A 272 16.07 -8.08 -14.74
CA ASN A 272 16.72 -7.19 -13.79
C ASN A 272 16.31 -5.72 -13.99
N LEU A 273 15.80 -5.35 -15.17
CA LEU A 273 15.28 -4.01 -15.42
C LEU A 273 14.08 -3.67 -14.52
N PHE A 274 13.36 -4.66 -13.99
CA PHE A 274 12.28 -4.40 -13.05
C PHE A 274 12.76 -3.64 -11.81
N GLY A 275 13.89 -4.04 -11.23
CA GLY A 275 14.53 -3.29 -10.15
C GLY A 275 14.95 -1.89 -10.56
N VAL A 276 15.50 -1.73 -11.77
CA VAL A 276 15.89 -0.42 -12.30
C VAL A 276 14.70 0.51 -12.49
N PHE A 277 13.57 0.01 -12.97
CA PHE A 277 12.32 0.76 -13.06
C PHE A 277 11.78 1.16 -11.67
N ALA A 278 11.99 0.33 -10.65
CA ALA A 278 11.63 0.69 -9.28
C ALA A 278 12.34 1.96 -8.79
N TRP A 279 13.60 2.18 -9.19
CA TRP A 279 14.31 3.43 -8.92
C TRP A 279 13.68 4.62 -9.63
N ALA A 280 13.30 4.46 -10.88
CA ALA A 280 12.64 5.51 -11.67
C ALA A 280 11.26 5.91 -11.10
N VAL A 281 10.60 5.03 -10.35
CA VAL A 281 9.34 5.33 -9.67
C VAL A 281 9.59 5.93 -8.28
N ASN A 282 10.34 5.23 -7.42
CA ASN A 282 10.38 5.55 -5.98
C ASN A 282 11.21 6.80 -5.66
N ILE A 283 12.35 7.04 -6.33
CA ILE A 283 13.19 8.21 -6.03
C ILE A 283 12.48 9.52 -6.36
N PRO A 284 11.93 9.72 -7.58
CA PRO A 284 11.20 10.95 -7.88
C PRO A 284 9.96 11.14 -7.00
N LEU A 285 9.28 10.05 -6.63
CA LEU A 285 8.15 10.08 -5.72
C LEU A 285 8.55 10.60 -4.33
N ILE A 286 9.65 10.11 -3.75
CA ILE A 286 10.17 10.57 -2.46
C ILE A 286 10.54 12.05 -2.55
N ILE A 287 11.21 12.47 -3.61
CA ILE A 287 11.54 13.89 -3.82
C ILE A 287 10.27 14.74 -3.86
N ALA A 288 9.27 14.33 -4.63
CA ALA A 288 8.00 15.05 -4.72
C ALA A 288 7.28 15.13 -3.36
N LEU A 289 7.29 14.04 -2.57
CA LEU A 289 6.71 14.02 -1.22
C LEU A 289 7.37 15.05 -0.29
N ILE A 290 8.69 15.17 -0.32
CA ILE A 290 9.44 16.14 0.51
C ILE A 290 9.04 17.58 0.15
N PHE A 291 8.85 17.88 -1.12
CA PHE A 291 8.48 19.22 -1.58
C PHE A 291 6.99 19.52 -1.53
N THR A 292 6.13 18.53 -1.37
CA THR A 292 4.65 18.70 -1.39
C THR A 292 4.16 19.78 -0.42
N PRO A 293 4.55 19.83 0.86
CA PRO A 293 4.06 20.86 1.79
C PRO A 293 4.41 22.29 1.33
N THR A 294 5.63 22.47 0.81
CA THR A 294 6.07 23.77 0.27
C THR A 294 5.29 24.17 -0.98
N LEU A 295 5.01 23.20 -1.85
CA LEU A 295 4.26 23.42 -3.09
C LEU A 295 2.79 23.75 -2.79
N VAL A 296 2.16 23.05 -1.85
CA VAL A 296 0.78 23.34 -1.40
C VAL A 296 0.66 24.78 -0.89
N GLY A 297 1.62 25.22 -0.06
CA GLY A 297 1.67 26.59 0.43
C GLY A 297 1.84 27.62 -0.68
N LYS A 298 2.74 27.39 -1.63
CA LYS A 298 3.01 28.29 -2.77
C LYS A 298 1.81 28.39 -3.74
N TRP A 299 1.09 27.30 -3.94
CA TRP A 299 -0.03 27.24 -4.89
C TRP A 299 -1.38 27.55 -4.25
N LYS A 300 -1.39 27.84 -2.95
CA LYS A 300 -2.58 28.18 -2.16
C LYS A 300 -3.70 27.14 -2.33
N GLY A 301 -3.37 25.88 -2.10
CA GLY A 301 -4.33 24.78 -2.08
C GLY A 301 -3.83 23.48 -2.73
N MET A 302 -4.37 22.37 -2.25
CA MET A 302 -4.05 21.00 -2.70
C MET A 302 -4.65 20.70 -4.07
N TYR A 303 -5.88 21.16 -4.33
CA TYR A 303 -6.61 20.85 -5.56
C TYR A 303 -5.85 21.21 -6.85
N LYS A 304 -5.33 22.46 -6.91
CA LYS A 304 -4.60 22.92 -8.12
C LYS A 304 -3.31 22.14 -8.33
N LEU A 305 -2.62 21.84 -7.25
CA LEU A 305 -1.37 21.10 -7.27
C LEU A 305 -1.60 19.66 -7.76
N ASN A 306 -2.55 18.95 -7.16
CA ASN A 306 -2.89 17.57 -7.51
C ASN A 306 -3.39 17.45 -8.95
N LYS A 307 -4.29 18.34 -9.37
CA LYS A 307 -4.79 18.36 -10.75
C LYS A 307 -3.66 18.50 -11.76
N ARG A 308 -2.75 19.47 -11.58
CA ARG A 308 -1.64 19.69 -12.52
C ARG A 308 -0.60 18.59 -12.46
N GLY A 309 -0.32 18.07 -11.25
CA GLY A 309 0.57 16.92 -11.07
C GLY A 309 0.09 15.71 -11.85
N TYR A 310 -1.19 15.37 -11.74
CA TYR A 310 -1.74 14.22 -12.47
C TYR A 310 -1.89 14.46 -13.97
N ILE A 311 -2.12 15.68 -14.43
CA ILE A 311 -2.05 16.01 -15.87
C ILE A 311 -0.62 15.75 -16.40
N LEU A 312 0.39 16.22 -15.68
CA LEU A 312 1.79 15.95 -16.02
C LEU A 312 2.08 14.45 -16.04
N ALA A 313 1.63 13.72 -15.03
CA ALA A 313 1.80 12.28 -14.92
C ALA A 313 1.13 11.54 -16.09
N THR A 314 -0.08 11.92 -16.46
CA THR A 314 -0.81 11.35 -17.61
C THR A 314 -0.06 11.57 -18.93
N ILE A 315 0.44 12.79 -19.17
CA ILE A 315 1.24 13.10 -20.38
C ILE A 315 2.52 12.28 -20.38
N ALA A 316 3.24 12.22 -19.25
CA ALA A 316 4.44 11.44 -19.13
C ALA A 316 4.20 9.95 -19.36
N ARG A 317 3.08 9.41 -18.85
CA ARG A 317 2.68 8.01 -19.06
C ARG A 317 2.36 7.71 -20.53
N ALA A 318 1.75 8.64 -21.26
CA ALA A 318 1.59 8.53 -22.71
C ALA A 318 2.95 8.44 -23.43
N LEU A 319 3.94 9.22 -22.98
CA LEU A 319 5.30 9.17 -23.54
C LEU A 319 6.03 7.87 -23.17
N VAL A 320 5.72 7.23 -22.03
CA VAL A 320 6.21 5.88 -21.71
C VAL A 320 5.71 4.86 -22.74
N ILE A 321 4.48 4.97 -23.23
CA ILE A 321 3.96 4.09 -24.30
C ILE A 321 4.80 4.23 -25.55
N VAL A 322 5.04 5.47 -25.99
CA VAL A 322 5.87 5.74 -27.20
C VAL A 322 7.28 5.17 -27.02
N ALA A 323 7.92 5.46 -25.87
CA ALA A 323 9.26 4.95 -25.57
C ALA A 323 9.30 3.41 -25.49
N GLY A 324 8.24 2.78 -24.99
CA GLY A 324 8.09 1.32 -24.92
C GLY A 324 8.06 0.67 -26.30
N TYR A 325 7.30 1.23 -27.26
CA TYR A 325 7.28 0.73 -28.63
C TYR A 325 8.56 1.05 -29.41
N MET A 326 9.28 2.13 -29.04
CA MET A 326 10.62 2.41 -29.56
C MET A 326 11.70 1.47 -28.97
N GLY A 327 11.38 0.68 -27.95
CA GLY A 327 12.34 -0.17 -27.24
C GLY A 327 13.39 0.61 -26.44
N SER A 328 13.17 1.90 -26.17
CA SER A 328 14.13 2.76 -25.49
C SER A 328 13.93 2.74 -23.96
N VAL A 329 14.65 1.86 -23.27
CA VAL A 329 14.64 1.77 -21.80
C VAL A 329 14.98 3.11 -21.12
N PRO A 330 16.00 3.89 -21.55
CA PRO A 330 16.29 5.17 -20.91
C PRO A 330 15.15 6.18 -20.99
N LEU A 331 14.45 6.26 -22.12
CA LEU A 331 13.29 7.15 -22.28
C LEU A 331 12.11 6.66 -21.45
N MET A 332 11.87 5.35 -21.39
CA MET A 332 10.86 4.78 -20.49
C MET A 332 11.12 5.14 -19.04
N MET A 333 12.36 5.04 -18.58
CA MET A 333 12.75 5.42 -17.22
C MET A 333 12.54 6.91 -16.97
N LEU A 334 12.98 7.77 -17.88
CA LEU A 334 12.84 9.22 -17.78
C LEU A 334 11.35 9.61 -17.63
N PHE A 335 10.50 9.13 -18.52
CA PHE A 335 9.08 9.47 -18.48
C PHE A 335 8.35 8.82 -17.30
N THR A 336 8.77 7.63 -16.86
CA THR A 336 8.27 7.03 -15.62
C THR A 336 8.63 7.89 -14.40
N ALA A 337 9.84 8.42 -14.35
CA ALA A 337 10.29 9.34 -13.30
C ALA A 337 9.47 10.65 -13.29
N VAL A 338 9.22 11.22 -14.46
CA VAL A 338 8.36 12.42 -14.59
C VAL A 338 6.93 12.13 -14.15
N ALA A 339 6.37 10.97 -14.49
CA ALA A 339 5.05 10.55 -14.03
C ALA A 339 5.00 10.44 -12.50
N ALA A 340 6.01 9.81 -11.89
CA ALA A 340 6.11 9.67 -10.44
C ALA A 340 6.22 11.03 -9.72
N LEU A 341 6.97 11.99 -10.26
CA LEU A 341 7.01 13.38 -9.77
C LEU A 341 5.61 14.02 -9.78
N GLY A 342 4.85 13.80 -10.84
CA GLY A 342 3.48 14.31 -10.95
C GLY A 342 2.50 13.69 -9.96
N GLN A 343 2.67 12.42 -9.62
CA GLN A 343 1.82 11.69 -8.65
C GLN A 343 2.14 12.04 -7.19
N GLY A 344 3.37 12.47 -6.90
CA GLY A 344 3.88 12.69 -5.55
C GLY A 344 3.03 13.63 -4.68
N PRO A 345 2.59 14.80 -5.14
CA PRO A 345 1.76 15.71 -4.35
C PRO A 345 0.51 15.04 -3.77
N TRP A 346 -0.23 14.30 -4.58
CA TRP A 346 -1.40 13.56 -4.12
C TRP A 346 -1.08 12.54 -3.02
N GLN A 347 0.03 11.82 -3.15
CA GLN A 347 0.47 10.88 -2.12
C GLN A 347 0.81 11.60 -0.80
N GLY A 348 1.33 12.83 -0.89
CA GLY A 348 1.73 13.62 0.27
C GLY A 348 0.56 14.31 1.00
N ASP A 349 -0.46 14.77 0.27
CA ASP A 349 -1.56 15.55 0.84
C ASP A 349 -2.90 14.80 0.95
N MET A 350 -2.95 13.57 0.52
CA MET A 350 -4.15 12.74 0.47
C MET A 350 -4.92 12.69 1.80
N ASN A 351 -4.21 12.55 2.92
CA ASN A 351 -4.85 12.57 4.24
C ASN A 351 -5.49 13.93 4.57
N ALA A 352 -4.89 15.01 4.12
CA ALA A 352 -5.44 16.35 4.29
C ALA A 352 -6.70 16.54 3.41
N VAL A 353 -6.70 16.00 2.20
CA VAL A 353 -7.90 16.01 1.33
C VAL A 353 -9.04 15.19 1.95
N ILE A 354 -8.74 14.04 2.60
CA ILE A 354 -9.73 13.26 3.34
C ILE A 354 -10.32 14.09 4.49
N ALA A 355 -9.50 14.83 5.23
CA ALA A 355 -9.97 15.72 6.29
C ALA A 355 -10.90 16.82 5.74
N GLU A 356 -10.59 17.42 4.59
CA GLU A 356 -11.48 18.38 3.92
C GLU A 356 -12.82 17.74 3.50
N CYS A 357 -12.83 16.47 3.12
CA CYS A 357 -14.07 15.74 2.82
C CYS A 357 -14.92 15.50 4.09
N SER A 358 -14.28 15.31 5.24
CA SER A 358 -14.99 15.23 6.52
C SER A 358 -15.63 16.56 6.88
N GLU A 359 -14.91 17.67 6.71
CA GLU A 359 -15.42 19.01 6.92
C GLU A 359 -16.62 19.30 5.98
N TYR A 360 -16.55 18.88 4.71
CA TYR A 360 -17.68 18.99 3.78
C TYR A 360 -18.93 18.26 4.28
N THR A 361 -18.77 17.07 4.86
CA THR A 361 -19.88 16.32 5.47
C THR A 361 -20.47 17.09 6.67
N TYR A 362 -19.60 17.65 7.50
CA TYR A 362 -20.04 18.48 8.63
C TYR A 362 -20.80 19.73 8.17
N LEU A 363 -20.26 20.46 7.20
CA LEU A 363 -20.89 21.66 6.68
C LEU A 363 -22.23 21.40 5.97
N THR A 364 -22.38 20.25 5.31
CA THR A 364 -23.61 19.91 4.55
C THR A 364 -24.66 19.17 5.38
N GLN A 365 -24.25 18.33 6.31
CA GLN A 365 -25.12 17.40 7.03
C GLN A 365 -25.16 17.63 8.55
N GLY A 366 -24.35 18.57 9.07
CA GLY A 366 -24.29 18.90 10.50
C GLY A 366 -23.74 17.80 11.39
N LYS A 367 -23.01 16.81 10.81
CA LYS A 367 -22.55 15.61 11.51
C LYS A 367 -21.07 15.38 11.23
N ARG A 368 -20.27 15.19 12.28
CA ARG A 368 -18.85 14.81 12.15
C ARG A 368 -18.71 13.30 12.06
N VAL A 369 -17.93 12.84 11.07
CA VAL A 369 -17.65 11.42 10.79
C VAL A 369 -16.16 11.21 10.51
N ASP A 370 -15.30 11.98 11.19
CA ASP A 370 -13.87 12.06 10.92
C ASP A 370 -13.19 10.66 10.89
N GLY A 371 -13.39 9.86 11.92
CA GLY A 371 -12.79 8.52 12.00
C GLY A 371 -13.26 7.57 10.89
N THR A 372 -14.57 7.60 10.58
CA THR A 372 -15.13 6.72 9.54
C THR A 372 -14.74 7.20 8.13
N MET A 373 -14.45 8.49 7.95
CA MET A 373 -14.02 9.05 6.65
C MET A 373 -12.74 8.38 6.14
N TYR A 374 -11.80 8.05 7.03
CA TYR A 374 -10.57 7.35 6.66
C TYR A 374 -10.77 5.88 6.25
N SER A 375 -11.96 5.32 6.40
CA SER A 375 -12.27 3.96 5.93
C SER A 375 -12.13 3.82 4.41
N CYS A 376 -12.20 4.92 3.65
CA CYS A 376 -11.95 4.91 2.20
C CYS A 376 -10.58 4.38 1.82
N THR A 377 -9.55 4.66 2.64
CA THR A 377 -8.19 4.19 2.40
C THR A 377 -8.12 2.67 2.51
N SER A 378 -8.66 2.12 3.60
CA SER A 378 -8.67 0.67 3.84
C SER A 378 -9.51 -0.07 2.78
N LEU A 379 -10.72 0.42 2.49
CA LEU A 379 -11.58 -0.12 1.44
C LEU A 379 -10.90 -0.08 0.07
N GLY A 380 -10.33 1.07 -0.32
CA GLY A 380 -9.66 1.23 -1.60
C GLY A 380 -8.47 0.31 -1.75
N ILE A 381 -7.61 0.21 -0.72
CA ILE A 381 -6.42 -0.65 -0.74
C ILE A 381 -6.81 -2.13 -0.84
N LYS A 382 -7.79 -2.59 -0.06
CA LYS A 382 -8.17 -4.01 -0.02
C LYS A 382 -8.95 -4.44 -1.27
N ILE A 383 -10.00 -3.71 -1.61
CA ILE A 383 -10.80 -4.00 -2.80
C ILE A 383 -9.96 -3.79 -4.07
N GLY A 384 -9.33 -2.64 -4.20
CA GLY A 384 -8.53 -2.32 -5.38
C GLY A 384 -7.32 -3.24 -5.53
N GLY A 385 -6.60 -3.56 -4.45
CA GLY A 385 -5.47 -4.48 -4.47
C GLY A 385 -5.86 -5.92 -4.77
N GLY A 386 -7.01 -6.40 -4.25
CA GLY A 386 -7.55 -7.72 -4.56
C GLY A 386 -7.96 -7.83 -6.02
N ILE A 387 -8.81 -6.91 -6.48
CA ILE A 387 -9.28 -6.86 -7.87
C ILE A 387 -8.11 -6.66 -8.84
N GLY A 388 -7.17 -5.78 -8.51
CA GLY A 388 -6.00 -5.51 -9.35
C GLY A 388 -5.16 -6.76 -9.59
N THR A 389 -4.88 -7.53 -8.53
CA THR A 389 -4.13 -8.78 -8.65
C THR A 389 -4.89 -9.85 -9.40
N ALA A 390 -6.22 -9.95 -9.20
CA ALA A 390 -7.06 -10.86 -9.97
C ALA A 390 -7.04 -10.53 -11.46
N ILE A 391 -7.18 -9.24 -11.82
CA ILE A 391 -7.12 -8.79 -13.22
C ILE A 391 -5.77 -9.14 -13.84
N VAL A 392 -4.65 -8.94 -13.13
CA VAL A 392 -3.33 -9.37 -13.62
C VAL A 392 -3.32 -10.86 -13.95
N GLY A 393 -3.78 -11.70 -13.03
CA GLY A 393 -3.81 -13.15 -13.22
C GLY A 393 -4.72 -13.57 -14.39
N TRP A 394 -5.91 -12.98 -14.50
CA TRP A 394 -6.85 -13.28 -15.57
C TRP A 394 -6.36 -12.83 -16.95
N LEU A 395 -5.75 -11.65 -17.05
CA LEU A 395 -5.18 -11.15 -18.30
C LEU A 395 -4.03 -12.03 -18.78
N LEU A 396 -3.15 -12.48 -17.87
CA LEU A 396 -2.11 -13.44 -18.21
C LEU A 396 -2.69 -14.74 -18.73
N GLU A 397 -3.69 -15.32 -18.05
CA GLU A 397 -4.31 -16.59 -18.44
C GLU A 397 -5.05 -16.51 -19.78
N ILE A 398 -5.89 -15.50 -19.97
CA ILE A 398 -6.64 -15.29 -21.22
C ILE A 398 -5.71 -15.09 -22.42
N SER A 399 -4.53 -14.49 -22.20
CA SER A 399 -3.53 -14.29 -23.24
C SER A 399 -2.76 -15.55 -23.63
N GLY A 400 -2.95 -16.65 -22.89
CA GLY A 400 -2.22 -17.90 -23.08
C GLY A 400 -0.81 -17.89 -22.51
N TYR A 401 -0.55 -17.01 -21.52
CA TYR A 401 0.74 -16.98 -20.81
C TYR A 401 0.92 -18.25 -19.97
N VAL A 402 2.06 -18.91 -20.15
CA VAL A 402 2.47 -20.05 -19.34
C VAL A 402 3.90 -19.83 -18.85
N GLY A 403 4.06 -19.52 -17.54
CA GLY A 403 5.34 -19.09 -16.96
C GLY A 403 6.49 -20.10 -17.11
N THR A 404 6.18 -21.41 -17.21
CA THR A 404 7.18 -22.49 -17.38
C THR A 404 7.64 -22.70 -18.81
N ASN A 405 7.01 -22.06 -19.81
CA ASN A 405 7.38 -22.17 -21.21
C ASN A 405 8.63 -21.36 -21.52
N ALA A 406 9.51 -21.93 -22.33
CA ALA A 406 10.72 -21.23 -22.80
C ALA A 406 10.41 -20.05 -23.76
N THR A 407 9.26 -20.06 -24.39
CA THR A 407 8.76 -19.00 -25.28
C THR A 407 7.30 -18.73 -25.00
N GLN A 408 6.85 -17.49 -25.21
CA GLN A 408 5.47 -17.11 -25.01
C GLN A 408 4.77 -16.84 -26.36
N PRO A 409 3.46 -17.13 -26.47
CA PRO A 409 2.71 -16.82 -27.68
C PRO A 409 2.64 -15.30 -27.91
N ALA A 410 2.46 -14.88 -29.17
CA ALA A 410 2.37 -13.46 -29.53
C ALA A 410 1.22 -12.73 -28.79
N SER A 411 0.12 -13.42 -28.52
CA SER A 411 -1.00 -12.91 -27.71
C SER A 411 -0.56 -12.53 -26.29
N ALA A 412 0.26 -13.35 -25.63
CA ALA A 412 0.80 -13.07 -24.31
C ALA A 412 1.76 -11.87 -24.35
N ILE A 413 2.65 -11.79 -25.32
CA ILE A 413 3.56 -10.63 -25.49
C ILE A 413 2.77 -9.34 -25.68
N THR A 414 1.75 -9.34 -26.54
CA THR A 414 0.86 -8.18 -26.74
C THR A 414 0.13 -7.81 -25.45
N MET A 415 -0.38 -8.80 -24.71
CA MET A 415 -1.06 -8.56 -23.44
C MET A 415 -0.12 -7.93 -22.40
N LEU A 416 1.13 -8.38 -22.32
CA LEU A 416 2.12 -7.78 -21.42
C LEU A 416 2.40 -6.31 -21.76
N GLN A 417 2.41 -5.95 -23.04
CA GLN A 417 2.50 -4.55 -23.47
C GLN A 417 1.25 -3.77 -23.05
N VAL A 418 0.06 -4.33 -23.22
CA VAL A 418 -1.20 -3.71 -22.80
C VAL A 418 -1.19 -3.50 -21.27
N MET A 419 -0.81 -4.51 -20.50
CA MET A 419 -0.80 -4.44 -19.03
C MET A 419 0.18 -3.41 -18.49
N TYR A 420 1.38 -3.28 -19.06
CA TYR A 420 2.42 -2.41 -18.53
C TYR A 420 2.40 -0.99 -19.12
N LEU A 421 2.02 -0.83 -20.39
CA LEU A 421 2.02 0.44 -21.08
C LEU A 421 0.64 1.11 -21.07
N TRP A 422 -0.40 0.39 -21.52
CA TRP A 422 -1.73 0.97 -21.78
C TRP A 422 -2.63 1.05 -20.55
N LEU A 423 -2.76 -0.02 -19.78
CA LEU A 423 -3.67 -0.02 -18.61
C LEU A 423 -3.26 1.00 -17.54
N PRO A 424 -1.97 1.16 -17.17
CA PRO A 424 -1.56 2.23 -16.30
C PRO A 424 -1.89 3.63 -16.82
N PHE A 425 -1.77 3.86 -18.12
CA PHE A 425 -2.15 5.11 -18.76
C PHE A 425 -3.67 5.37 -18.65
N VAL A 426 -4.49 4.37 -18.92
CA VAL A 426 -5.96 4.48 -18.77
C VAL A 426 -6.35 4.79 -17.34
N PHE A 427 -5.77 4.10 -16.36
CA PHE A 427 -6.04 4.38 -14.94
C PHE A 427 -5.58 5.78 -14.54
N GLU A 428 -4.44 6.25 -15.04
CA GLU A 428 -3.94 7.61 -14.83
C GLU A 428 -4.92 8.66 -15.36
N ILE A 429 -5.49 8.47 -16.55
CA ILE A 429 -6.54 9.34 -17.12
C ILE A 429 -7.75 9.38 -16.18
N LEU A 430 -8.24 8.21 -15.74
CA LEU A 430 -9.41 8.12 -14.88
C LEU A 430 -9.18 8.83 -13.54
N ILE A 431 -8.00 8.64 -12.94
CA ILE A 431 -7.60 9.34 -11.71
C ILE A 431 -7.54 10.86 -11.96
N THR A 432 -6.93 11.29 -13.07
CA THR A 432 -6.85 12.70 -13.46
C THR A 432 -8.23 13.33 -13.60
N ILE A 433 -9.20 12.63 -14.18
CA ILE A 433 -10.59 13.07 -14.28
C ILE A 433 -11.22 13.23 -12.89
N LEU A 434 -11.06 12.26 -12.00
CA LEU A 434 -11.58 12.33 -10.63
C LEU A 434 -10.97 13.50 -9.86
N LEU A 435 -9.64 13.63 -9.85
CA LEU A 435 -8.94 14.71 -9.18
C LEU A 435 -9.25 16.09 -9.76
N SER A 436 -9.52 16.18 -11.08
CA SER A 436 -9.95 17.42 -11.72
C SER A 436 -11.34 17.89 -11.26
N LYS A 437 -12.14 17.01 -10.68
CA LYS A 437 -13.46 17.33 -10.12
C LYS A 437 -13.45 17.46 -8.59
N MET A 438 -12.33 17.14 -7.94
CA MET A 438 -12.20 17.06 -6.48
C MET A 438 -11.84 18.41 -5.84
N ASN A 439 -12.61 19.47 -6.16
CA ASN A 439 -12.40 20.80 -5.62
C ASN A 439 -13.13 21.00 -4.28
N VAL A 440 -12.82 20.15 -3.30
CA VAL A 440 -13.47 20.15 -1.98
C VAL A 440 -13.12 21.41 -1.17
N GLU A 441 -11.88 21.90 -1.26
CA GLU A 441 -11.42 23.10 -0.55
C GLU A 441 -12.31 24.32 -0.89
N ALA A 442 -12.53 24.59 -2.19
CA ALA A 442 -13.39 25.71 -2.61
C ALA A 442 -14.87 25.47 -2.26
N ALA A 443 -15.34 24.22 -2.25
CA ALA A 443 -16.70 23.91 -1.82
C ALA A 443 -16.89 24.20 -0.33
N ASN A 444 -15.92 23.84 0.52
CA ASN A 444 -15.92 24.15 1.94
C ASN A 444 -15.88 25.65 2.20
N GLU A 445 -15.01 26.38 1.50
CA GLU A 445 -14.91 27.83 1.62
C GLU A 445 -16.24 28.52 1.26
N LYS A 446 -16.88 28.08 0.18
CA LYS A 446 -18.20 28.60 -0.20
C LYS A 446 -19.26 28.34 0.87
N LEU A 447 -19.33 27.11 1.40
CA LEU A 447 -20.30 26.74 2.44
C LEU A 447 -20.05 27.49 3.75
N ARG A 448 -18.79 27.74 4.13
CA ARG A 448 -18.46 28.55 5.31
C ARG A 448 -18.96 29.97 5.15
N ARG A 449 -18.71 30.61 3.99
CA ARG A 449 -19.22 31.97 3.69
C ARG A 449 -20.74 32.04 3.72
N GLU A 450 -21.45 31.04 3.17
CA GLU A 450 -22.91 30.98 3.18
C GLU A 450 -23.48 30.80 4.60
N LYS A 451 -22.75 30.19 5.51
CA LYS A 451 -23.14 29.99 6.91
C LYS A 451 -22.65 31.07 7.86
N GLY A 452 -21.84 32.03 7.39
CA GLY A 452 -21.26 33.08 8.21
C GLY A 452 -20.21 32.60 9.20
N ILE A 453 -19.52 31.51 8.88
CA ILE A 453 -18.47 30.87 9.68
C ILE A 453 -17.10 31.13 9.07
#